data_d4cab45f1acd3e4dae8babeaa8e7f498
#
_entry.id   d4cab45f1acd3e4dae8babeaa8e7f498
#
_cell.length_a   1.000
_cell.length_b   1.000
_cell.length_c   1.000
_cell.angle_alpha   90.00
_cell.angle_beta   90.00
_cell.angle_gamma   90.00
#
_symmetry.space_group_name_H-M   'P 1'
#
loop_
_entity.id
_entity.type
_entity.pdbx_description
1 polymer ?
#
loop_
_entity_poly.entity_id
_entity_poly.type
_entity_poly.pdbx_seq_one_letter_code
_entity_poly.pdbx_strand_id
1 'polypeptide(L)'
;VYPLLAIDEVYRRAARAQEIGAGYFCIVTSGRRIGEPKEFERICRMVSKIRSDLQIEVDASLGELSLHQAEALKGNGLRRYNHNVEAARSLFPGICSTHNYEDRLRTIENVKAAGLELCCGGIIGMGESVDQRAEFLFDLRELEPHCIPI
;
A
#
# COMPACT_ATOMS: atom_id res chain seq x y z
N VAL A 1 7.07 -6.21 17.84
CA VAL A 1 7.00 -6.53 16.39
C VAL A 1 6.68 -8.00 16.25
N TYR A 2 5.63 -8.36 15.55
CA TYR A 2 5.28 -9.75 15.27
C TYR A 2 6.05 -10.21 14.03
N PRO A 3 6.51 -11.48 13.97
CA PRO A 3 7.18 -12.01 12.79
C PRO A 3 6.19 -12.11 11.60
N LEU A 4 6.74 -12.04 10.39
CA LEU A 4 5.97 -12.23 9.17
C LEU A 4 5.32 -13.63 9.18
N LEU A 5 4.04 -13.72 8.87
CA LEU A 5 3.30 -14.99 8.81
C LEU A 5 3.91 -15.94 7.78
N ALA A 6 3.70 -17.25 7.98
CA ALA A 6 4.09 -18.26 7.00
C ALA A 6 3.28 -18.12 5.70
N ILE A 7 3.90 -18.48 4.56
CA ILE A 7 3.26 -18.38 3.22
C ILE A 7 1.93 -19.15 3.20
N ASP A 8 1.90 -20.37 3.74
CA ASP A 8 0.70 -21.21 3.74
C ASP A 8 -0.41 -20.65 4.63
N GLU A 9 -0.06 -19.91 5.69
CA GLU A 9 -1.05 -19.23 6.53
C GLU A 9 -1.71 -18.07 5.77
N VAL A 10 -0.90 -17.24 5.08
CA VAL A 10 -1.39 -16.13 4.26
C VAL A 10 -2.25 -16.65 3.10
N TYR A 11 -1.80 -17.73 2.45
CA TYR A 11 -2.54 -18.40 1.39
C TYR A 11 -3.92 -18.89 1.86
N ARG A 12 -3.98 -19.58 3.00
CA ARG A 12 -5.28 -20.06 3.56
C ARG A 12 -6.24 -18.91 3.83
N ARG A 13 -5.74 -17.77 4.31
CA ARG A 13 -6.56 -16.56 4.54
C ARG A 13 -7.07 -15.98 3.22
N ALA A 14 -6.24 -15.93 2.18
CA ALA A 14 -6.65 -15.47 0.86
C ALA A 14 -7.70 -16.41 0.23
N ALA A 15 -7.52 -17.72 0.34
CA ALA A 15 -8.49 -18.71 -0.11
C ALA A 15 -9.84 -18.52 0.61
N ARG A 16 -9.82 -18.33 1.93
CA ARG A 16 -11.04 -18.07 2.70
C ARG A 16 -11.71 -16.75 2.29
N ALA A 17 -10.93 -15.70 2.01
CA ALA A 17 -11.48 -14.44 1.51
C ALA A 17 -12.19 -14.64 0.16
N GLN A 18 -11.58 -15.40 -0.75
CA GLN A 18 -12.21 -15.75 -2.03
C GLN A 18 -13.52 -16.55 -1.84
N GLU A 19 -13.53 -17.55 -0.95
CA GLU A 19 -14.74 -18.37 -0.66
C GLU A 19 -15.95 -17.53 -0.22
N ILE A 20 -15.71 -16.44 0.52
CA ILE A 20 -16.77 -15.53 0.97
C ILE A 20 -17.06 -14.40 -0.02
N GLY A 21 -16.48 -14.45 -1.23
CA GLY A 21 -16.76 -13.52 -2.33
C GLY A 21 -15.95 -12.24 -2.33
N ALA A 22 -14.83 -12.15 -1.59
CA ALA A 22 -13.94 -10.97 -1.67
C ALA A 22 -13.25 -10.92 -3.04
N GLY A 23 -13.25 -9.75 -3.68
CA GLY A 23 -12.53 -9.52 -4.94
C GLY A 23 -11.04 -9.25 -4.75
N TYR A 24 -10.64 -8.82 -3.55
CA TYR A 24 -9.27 -8.42 -3.22
C TYR A 24 -8.82 -8.98 -1.88
N PHE A 25 -7.54 -9.32 -1.80
CA PHE A 25 -6.86 -9.69 -0.56
C PHE A 25 -5.62 -8.82 -0.35
N CYS A 26 -5.57 -8.07 0.76
CA CYS A 26 -4.48 -7.15 1.05
C CYS A 26 -3.47 -7.76 2.01
N ILE A 27 -2.19 -7.80 1.59
CA ILE A 27 -1.05 -8.15 2.46
C ILE A 27 -0.56 -6.88 3.14
N VAL A 28 -0.68 -6.84 4.46
CA VAL A 28 -0.30 -5.67 5.28
C VAL A 28 0.82 -6.05 6.23
N THR A 29 1.85 -5.21 6.32
CA THR A 29 2.91 -5.33 7.31
C THR A 29 2.95 -4.08 8.20
N SER A 30 3.39 -4.25 9.44
CA SER A 30 3.69 -3.14 10.34
C SER A 30 5.11 -2.63 10.08
N GLY A 31 5.32 -1.33 10.17
CA GLY A 31 6.63 -0.72 10.04
C GLY A 31 6.75 0.22 8.84
N ARG A 32 7.83 1.00 8.86
CA ARG A 32 8.08 2.03 7.85
C ARG A 32 8.35 1.45 6.46
N ARG A 33 9.05 0.31 6.40
CA ARG A 33 9.44 -0.39 5.14
C ARG A 33 9.86 -1.82 5.44
N ILE A 34 9.89 -2.67 4.43
CA ILE A 34 10.53 -3.99 4.50
C ILE A 34 12.03 -3.81 4.20
N GLY A 35 12.85 -3.91 5.24
CA GLY A 35 14.30 -3.74 5.13
C GLY A 35 15.07 -5.03 4.80
N GLU A 36 14.57 -6.18 5.28
CA GLU A 36 15.24 -7.46 5.12
C GLU A 36 14.93 -8.11 3.77
N PRO A 37 15.94 -8.36 2.90
CA PRO A 37 15.72 -8.94 1.57
C PRO A 37 14.97 -10.27 1.59
N LYS A 38 15.25 -11.13 2.58
CA LYS A 38 14.57 -12.43 2.73
C LYS A 38 13.09 -12.28 3.09
N GLU A 39 12.72 -11.27 3.87
CA GLU A 39 11.32 -11.00 4.19
C GLU A 39 10.59 -10.48 2.94
N PHE A 40 11.22 -9.58 2.19
CA PHE A 40 10.64 -9.09 0.95
C PHE A 40 10.44 -10.21 -0.07
N GLU A 41 11.43 -11.08 -0.25
CA GLU A 41 11.31 -12.25 -1.14
C GLU A 41 10.16 -13.19 -0.71
N ARG A 42 9.95 -13.38 0.61
CA ARG A 42 8.80 -14.15 1.12
C ARG A 42 7.47 -13.51 0.75
N ILE A 43 7.37 -12.19 0.82
CA ILE A 43 6.15 -11.45 0.42
C ILE A 43 5.92 -11.63 -1.10
N CYS A 44 6.93 -11.51 -1.92
CA CYS A 44 6.83 -11.78 -3.36
C CYS A 44 6.31 -13.20 -3.64
N ARG A 45 6.81 -14.21 -2.92
CA ARG A 45 6.31 -15.59 -3.02
C ARG A 45 4.86 -15.73 -2.55
N MET A 46 4.44 -15.00 -1.51
CA MET A 46 3.02 -14.99 -1.09
C MET A 46 2.11 -14.46 -2.21
N VAL A 47 2.50 -13.33 -2.82
CA VAL A 47 1.75 -12.74 -3.93
C VAL A 47 1.68 -13.73 -5.10
N SER A 48 2.82 -14.26 -5.54
CA SER A 48 2.89 -15.20 -6.68
C SER A 48 2.03 -16.45 -6.43
N LYS A 49 2.11 -17.05 -5.22
CA LYS A 49 1.33 -18.24 -4.88
C LYS A 49 -0.17 -17.97 -4.89
N ILE A 50 -0.62 -16.85 -4.34
CA ILE A 50 -2.05 -16.48 -4.34
C ILE A 50 -2.51 -16.27 -5.77
N ARG A 51 -1.75 -15.55 -6.59
CA ARG A 51 -2.13 -15.23 -7.97
C ARG A 51 -2.11 -16.43 -8.91
N SER A 52 -1.25 -17.44 -8.65
CA SER A 52 -1.22 -18.67 -9.46
C SER A 52 -2.38 -19.62 -9.17
N ASP A 53 -2.82 -19.68 -7.90
CA ASP A 53 -3.70 -20.72 -7.43
C ASP A 53 -5.15 -20.24 -7.21
N LEU A 54 -5.37 -18.94 -7.03
CA LEU A 54 -6.67 -18.34 -6.69
C LEU A 54 -7.10 -17.28 -7.71
N GLN A 55 -8.41 -17.04 -7.77
CA GLN A 55 -9.04 -16.02 -8.63
C GLN A 55 -9.27 -14.67 -7.91
N ILE A 56 -8.52 -14.40 -6.83
CA ILE A 56 -8.59 -13.17 -6.06
C ILE A 56 -7.46 -12.23 -6.44
N GLU A 57 -7.71 -10.93 -6.53
CA GLU A 57 -6.68 -9.93 -6.76
C GLU A 57 -5.88 -9.68 -5.48
N VAL A 58 -4.59 -9.38 -5.62
CA VAL A 58 -3.72 -9.12 -4.46
C VAL A 58 -3.29 -7.66 -4.43
N ASP A 59 -3.55 -7.04 -3.29
CA ASP A 59 -3.07 -5.72 -2.91
C ASP A 59 -1.97 -5.84 -1.84
N ALA A 60 -1.18 -4.79 -1.64
CA ALA A 60 -0.21 -4.74 -0.56
C ALA A 60 -0.10 -3.34 0.07
N SER A 61 0.18 -3.32 1.38
CA SER A 61 0.54 -2.14 2.16
C SER A 61 1.76 -2.49 3.02
N LEU A 62 2.96 -2.19 2.50
CA LEU A 62 4.24 -2.62 3.08
C LEU A 62 5.10 -1.45 3.56
N GLY A 63 4.53 -0.23 3.60
CA GLY A 63 5.24 1.00 3.91
C GLY A 63 5.97 1.60 2.70
N GLU A 64 7.12 2.21 2.93
CA GLU A 64 7.93 2.81 1.85
C GLU A 64 8.46 1.72 0.89
N LEU A 65 8.46 2.03 -0.40
CA LEU A 65 8.80 1.09 -1.46
C LEU A 65 9.80 1.73 -2.44
N SER A 66 10.90 1.04 -2.72
CA SER A 66 11.78 1.44 -3.82
C SER A 66 11.19 1.02 -5.17
N LEU A 67 11.63 1.65 -6.26
CA LEU A 67 11.21 1.27 -7.61
C LEU A 67 11.47 -0.22 -7.90
N HIS A 68 12.66 -0.72 -7.58
CA HIS A 68 13.01 -2.13 -7.75
C HIS A 68 12.06 -3.07 -6.99
N GLN A 69 11.65 -2.70 -5.76
CA GLN A 69 10.68 -3.48 -4.99
C GLN A 69 9.28 -3.42 -5.63
N ALA A 70 8.86 -2.25 -6.11
CA ALA A 70 7.58 -2.09 -6.81
C ALA A 70 7.52 -2.93 -8.09
N GLU A 71 8.58 -2.91 -8.91
CA GLU A 71 8.72 -3.73 -10.12
C GLU A 71 8.70 -5.25 -9.79
N ALA A 72 9.42 -5.66 -8.74
CA ALA A 72 9.42 -7.05 -8.31
C ALA A 72 8.03 -7.52 -7.85
N LEU A 73 7.29 -6.72 -7.08
CA LEU A 73 5.92 -7.02 -6.69
C LEU A 73 4.99 -7.12 -7.90
N LYS A 74 5.10 -6.19 -8.85
CA LYS A 74 4.35 -6.23 -10.12
C LYS A 74 4.64 -7.51 -10.89
N GLY A 75 5.92 -7.87 -11.04
CA GLY A 75 6.36 -9.10 -11.72
C GLY A 75 5.86 -10.39 -11.05
N ASN A 76 5.58 -10.36 -9.74
CA ASN A 76 4.96 -11.47 -9.00
C ASN A 76 3.42 -11.45 -9.02
N GLY A 77 2.80 -10.49 -9.73
CA GLY A 77 1.36 -10.45 -9.94
C GLY A 77 0.60 -9.56 -8.96
N LEU A 78 1.28 -8.69 -8.19
CA LEU A 78 0.60 -7.66 -7.39
C LEU A 78 -0.18 -6.74 -8.33
N ARG A 79 -1.44 -6.46 -8.00
CA ARG A 79 -2.27 -5.55 -8.78
C ARG A 79 -2.16 -4.11 -8.30
N ARG A 80 -2.34 -3.88 -7.00
CA ARG A 80 -2.46 -2.54 -6.42
C ARG A 80 -1.60 -2.40 -5.17
N TYR A 81 -1.05 -1.21 -4.97
CA TYR A 81 -0.30 -0.85 -3.78
C TYR A 81 -1.01 0.24 -3.00
N ASN A 82 -1.15 0.05 -1.69
CA ASN A 82 -1.80 0.99 -0.79
C ASN A 82 -0.75 1.84 -0.09
N HIS A 83 -0.74 3.13 -0.38
CA HIS A 83 0.15 4.10 0.27
C HIS A 83 -0.53 5.46 0.37
N ASN A 84 -1.04 5.75 1.54
CA ASN A 84 -1.79 6.98 1.80
C ASN A 84 -0.85 8.19 1.95
N VAL A 85 -1.31 9.37 1.59
CA VAL A 85 -0.69 10.65 1.98
C VAL A 85 -1.15 11.12 3.37
N GLU A 86 -2.19 10.50 3.90
CA GLU A 86 -2.80 10.65 5.24
C GLU A 86 -3.53 11.97 5.44
N ALA A 87 -2.98 13.11 5.04
CA ALA A 87 -3.56 14.44 5.23
C ALA A 87 -3.03 15.43 4.19
N ALA A 88 -3.51 16.68 4.23
CA ALA A 88 -2.93 17.79 3.46
C ALA A 88 -1.43 17.97 3.76
N ARG A 89 -0.66 18.35 2.76
CA ARG A 89 0.78 18.62 2.88
C ARG A 89 1.06 19.63 4.01
N SER A 90 0.26 20.70 4.10
CA SER A 90 0.41 21.74 5.13
C SER A 90 0.11 21.25 6.54
N LEU A 91 -0.73 20.25 6.72
CA LEU A 91 -1.04 19.65 8.03
C LEU A 91 -0.03 18.57 8.43
N PHE A 92 0.56 17.87 7.47
CA PHE A 92 1.37 16.66 7.69
C PHE A 92 2.49 16.83 8.74
N PRO A 93 3.25 17.95 8.79
CA PRO A 93 4.29 18.15 9.82
C PRO A 93 3.73 18.19 11.25
N GLY A 94 2.47 18.55 11.42
CA GLY A 94 1.80 18.57 12.74
C GLY A 94 1.34 17.20 13.23
N ILE A 95 1.22 16.21 12.34
CA ILE A 95 0.71 14.87 12.68
C ILE A 95 1.77 13.77 12.59
N CYS A 96 2.87 14.02 11.90
CA CYS A 96 3.93 13.02 11.71
C CYS A 96 5.31 13.65 11.89
N SER A 97 6.10 13.08 12.82
CA SER A 97 7.48 13.51 13.11
C SER A 97 8.56 12.52 12.64
N THR A 98 8.17 11.33 12.16
CA THR A 98 9.11 10.24 11.83
C THR A 98 9.51 10.20 10.36
N HIS A 99 8.74 10.82 9.48
CA HIS A 99 8.99 10.96 8.05
C HIS A 99 8.22 12.18 7.52
N ASN A 100 8.59 12.65 6.34
CA ASN A 100 7.97 13.81 5.72
C ASN A 100 6.98 13.42 4.60
N TYR A 101 6.24 14.40 4.09
CA TYR A 101 5.25 14.21 3.02
C TYR A 101 5.92 13.74 1.71
N GLU A 102 7.11 14.22 1.41
CA GLU A 102 7.90 13.87 0.22
C GLU A 102 8.33 12.40 0.23
N ASP A 103 8.55 11.78 1.39
CA ASP A 103 8.83 10.34 1.49
C ASP A 103 7.63 9.53 1.02
N ARG A 104 6.41 10.00 1.30
CA ARG A 104 5.16 9.41 0.80
C ARG A 104 5.04 9.54 -0.71
N LEU A 105 5.26 10.74 -1.24
CA LEU A 105 5.20 10.99 -2.67
C LEU A 105 6.21 10.15 -3.45
N ARG A 106 7.44 10.00 -2.96
CA ARG A 106 8.45 9.16 -3.59
C ARG A 106 8.02 7.71 -3.72
N THR A 107 7.35 7.16 -2.70
CA THR A 107 6.80 5.81 -2.77
C THR A 107 5.68 5.72 -3.80
N ILE A 108 4.78 6.72 -3.86
CA ILE A 108 3.70 6.79 -4.84
C ILE A 108 4.25 6.86 -6.27
N GLU A 109 5.29 7.67 -6.50
CA GLU A 109 5.99 7.76 -7.78
C GLU A 109 6.57 6.40 -8.21
N ASN A 110 7.21 5.69 -7.30
CA ASN A 110 7.75 4.35 -7.56
C ASN A 110 6.66 3.33 -7.90
N VAL A 111 5.52 3.39 -7.21
CA VAL A 111 4.34 2.55 -7.47
C VAL A 111 3.79 2.80 -8.88
N LYS A 112 3.62 4.07 -9.25
CA LYS A 112 3.12 4.47 -10.58
C LYS A 112 4.13 4.09 -11.67
N ALA A 113 5.43 4.33 -11.46
CA ALA A 113 6.48 3.98 -12.41
C ALA A 113 6.58 2.47 -12.69
N ALA A 114 6.31 1.63 -11.68
CA ALA A 114 6.25 0.18 -11.84
C ALA A 114 4.95 -0.31 -12.52
N GLY A 115 4.00 0.58 -12.82
CA GLY A 115 2.71 0.22 -13.44
C GLY A 115 1.75 -0.51 -12.49
N LEU A 116 1.90 -0.34 -11.18
CA LEU A 116 0.93 -0.80 -10.19
C LEU A 116 -0.24 0.18 -10.10
N GLU A 117 -1.43 -0.32 -9.82
CA GLU A 117 -2.54 0.53 -9.41
C GLU A 117 -2.24 1.15 -8.04
N LEU A 118 -2.58 2.42 -7.87
CA LEU A 118 -2.41 3.16 -6.62
C LEU A 118 -3.72 3.21 -5.84
N CYS A 119 -3.69 2.82 -4.56
CA CYS A 119 -4.70 3.17 -3.56
C CYS A 119 -4.07 4.20 -2.61
N CYS A 120 -4.61 5.42 -2.62
CA CYS A 120 -4.05 6.53 -1.85
C CYS A 120 -5.17 7.41 -1.31
N GLY A 121 -5.18 7.65 -0.03
CA GLY A 121 -6.16 8.46 0.67
C GLY A 121 -5.60 8.99 1.97
N GLY A 122 -6.47 9.17 2.98
CA GLY A 122 -6.08 9.67 4.29
C GLY A 122 -7.23 9.74 5.27
N ILE A 123 -7.03 10.50 6.34
CA ILE A 123 -7.96 10.60 7.47
C ILE A 123 -8.47 12.03 7.60
N ILE A 124 -9.78 12.20 7.66
CA ILE A 124 -10.44 13.47 7.95
C ILE A 124 -10.84 13.50 9.42
N GLY A 125 -10.73 14.68 10.07
CA GLY A 125 -11.07 14.87 11.45
C GLY A 125 -9.88 14.85 12.42
N MET A 126 -8.65 15.05 11.88
CA MET A 126 -7.42 15.16 12.69
C MET A 126 -7.10 16.59 13.14
N GLY A 127 -8.04 17.51 13.03
CA GLY A 127 -7.85 18.92 13.39
C GLY A 127 -7.56 19.85 12.21
N GLU A 128 -7.74 19.36 10.99
CA GLU A 128 -7.57 20.15 9.76
C GLU A 128 -8.65 21.22 9.58
N SER A 129 -8.28 22.34 8.96
CA SER A 129 -9.23 23.35 8.49
C SER A 129 -9.95 22.91 7.21
N VAL A 130 -11.00 23.64 6.83
CA VAL A 130 -11.70 23.42 5.54
C VAL A 130 -10.75 23.62 4.35
N ASP A 131 -9.87 24.61 4.43
CA ASP A 131 -8.87 24.86 3.37
C ASP A 131 -7.89 23.69 3.26
N GLN A 132 -7.46 23.10 4.37
CA GLN A 132 -6.62 21.91 4.38
C GLN A 132 -7.35 20.67 3.82
N ARG A 133 -8.65 20.53 4.04
CA ARG A 133 -9.44 19.48 3.36
C ARG A 133 -9.46 19.67 1.85
N ALA A 134 -9.63 20.91 1.40
CA ALA A 134 -9.58 21.22 -0.02
C ALA A 134 -8.18 20.93 -0.61
N GLU A 135 -7.10 21.37 0.07
CA GLU A 135 -5.72 21.06 -0.30
C GLU A 135 -5.52 19.53 -0.46
N PHE A 136 -5.92 18.75 0.54
CA PHE A 136 -5.82 17.28 0.51
C PHE A 136 -6.55 16.66 -0.69
N LEU A 137 -7.73 17.14 -1.02
CA LEU A 137 -8.48 16.65 -2.19
C LEU A 137 -7.81 17.03 -3.51
N PHE A 138 -7.20 18.21 -3.60
CA PHE A 138 -6.41 18.62 -4.77
C PHE A 138 -5.14 17.78 -4.90
N ASP A 139 -4.41 17.51 -3.80
CA ASP A 139 -3.26 16.62 -3.79
C ASP A 139 -3.65 15.22 -4.30
N LEU A 140 -4.75 14.64 -3.81
CA LEU A 140 -5.24 13.35 -4.28
C LEU A 140 -5.60 13.36 -5.77
N ARG A 141 -6.23 14.44 -6.26
CA ARG A 141 -6.54 14.57 -7.69
C ARG A 141 -5.28 14.55 -8.56
N GLU A 142 -4.21 15.22 -8.13
CA GLU A 142 -2.94 15.25 -8.87
C GLU A 142 -2.23 13.89 -8.86
N LEU A 143 -2.41 13.11 -7.80
CA LEU A 143 -1.84 11.77 -7.69
C LEU A 143 -2.60 10.72 -8.52
N GLU A 144 -3.82 11.02 -8.96
CA GLU A 144 -4.67 10.14 -9.80
C GLU A 144 -4.77 8.70 -9.25
N PRO A 145 -5.15 8.47 -7.99
CA PRO A 145 -5.26 7.13 -7.46
C PRO A 145 -6.46 6.38 -8.07
N HIS A 146 -6.33 5.07 -8.18
CA HIS A 146 -7.42 4.18 -8.63
C HIS A 146 -8.44 3.91 -7.52
N CYS A 147 -8.07 4.14 -6.27
CA CYS A 147 -8.91 3.98 -5.09
C CYS A 147 -8.53 5.03 -4.04
N ILE A 148 -9.53 5.64 -3.41
CA ILE A 148 -9.34 6.68 -2.38
C ILE A 148 -10.07 6.23 -1.11
N PRO A 149 -9.37 5.62 -0.13
CA PRO A 149 -9.92 5.37 1.19
C PRO A 149 -9.91 6.66 2.03
N ILE A 150 -11.03 6.97 2.66
CA ILE A 150 -11.19 8.11 3.59
C ILE A 150 -11.92 7.62 4.84
#